data_09b30ddd879b5ac2d8eb227063c809c0
#
_entry.id   09b30ddd879b5ac2d8eb227063c809c0
#
_cell.length_a   1.000
_cell.length_b   1.000
_cell.length_c   1.000
_cell.angle_alpha   90.00
_cell.angle_beta   90.00
_cell.angle_gamma   90.00
#
_symmetry.space_group_name_H-M   'P 1'
#
loop_
_entity.id
_entity.type
_entity.pdbx_description
1 polymer ?
#
loop_
_entity_poly.entity_id
_entity_poly.type
_entity_poly.pdbx_seq_one_letter_code
_entity_poly.pdbx_strand_id
1 'polypeptide(L)'
;FEHRRPSGWTETEYVSQMLATLKRWAAVNECSIFLVAHPAKLRRNQDGSFPVPEPYDIAGSANFYNKADNILIVERDFTEGSDDIRIHVKKIRFKQSGRVGCVDLKYDYRDGTYQSQLQ
;
A
#
# COMPACT_ATOMS: atom_id res chain seq x y z
N PHE A 1 -6.16 -14.70 3.29
CA PHE A 1 -6.09 -14.49 4.73
C PHE A 1 -7.51 -14.59 5.29
N GLU A 2 -7.96 -15.81 5.58
CA GLU A 2 -9.27 -16.01 6.21
C GLU A 2 -9.15 -15.73 7.70
N HIS A 3 -9.58 -14.55 8.10
CA HIS A 3 -9.73 -14.22 9.50
C HIS A 3 -11.18 -14.28 9.91
N ARG A 4 -11.46 -15.11 10.90
CA ARG A 4 -12.73 -14.98 11.63
C ARG A 4 -12.58 -13.89 12.67
N ARG A 5 -13.20 -12.75 12.39
CA ARG A 5 -13.35 -11.69 13.37
C ARG A 5 -14.08 -12.27 14.60
N PRO A 6 -13.51 -12.12 15.82
CA PRO A 6 -14.19 -12.56 17.03
C PRO A 6 -15.59 -11.92 17.17
N SER A 7 -16.52 -12.67 17.73
CA SER A 7 -17.87 -12.15 18.00
C SER A 7 -17.79 -10.93 18.93
N GLY A 8 -18.53 -9.87 18.61
CA GLY A 8 -18.57 -8.64 19.39
C GLY A 8 -17.49 -7.59 19.02
N TRP A 9 -16.55 -7.93 18.15
CA TRP A 9 -15.54 -6.95 17.71
C TRP A 9 -16.01 -6.20 16.47
N THR A 10 -15.72 -4.89 16.43
CA THR A 10 -15.85 -4.10 15.21
C THR A 10 -14.72 -4.43 14.24
N GLU A 11 -14.91 -4.15 12.95
CA GLU A 11 -13.85 -4.30 11.94
C GLU A 11 -12.61 -3.47 12.29
N THR A 12 -12.82 -2.24 12.75
CA THR A 12 -11.74 -1.33 13.13
C THR A 12 -10.90 -1.87 14.29
N GLU A 13 -11.53 -2.41 15.34
CA GLU A 13 -10.84 -3.03 16.46
C GLU A 13 -10.04 -4.26 16.02
N TYR A 14 -10.66 -5.09 15.19
CA TYR A 14 -10.01 -6.29 14.66
C TYR A 14 -8.77 -5.95 13.82
N VAL A 15 -8.88 -5.02 12.88
CA VAL A 15 -7.75 -4.57 12.06
C VAL A 15 -6.66 -3.95 12.93
N SER A 16 -7.02 -3.13 13.90
CA SER A 16 -6.08 -2.53 14.84
C SER A 16 -5.28 -3.59 15.60
N GLN A 17 -5.94 -4.61 16.14
CA GLN A 17 -5.30 -5.68 16.89
C GLN A 17 -4.43 -6.57 16.01
N MET A 18 -4.91 -6.90 14.83
CA MET A 18 -4.16 -7.69 13.84
C MET A 18 -2.85 -7.00 13.48
N LEU A 19 -2.90 -5.73 13.12
CA LEU A 19 -1.71 -4.95 12.73
C LEU A 19 -0.73 -4.81 13.89
N ALA A 20 -1.22 -4.60 15.13
CA ALA A 20 -0.37 -4.55 16.32
C ALA A 20 0.34 -5.89 16.57
N THR A 21 -0.35 -6.99 16.35
CA THR A 21 0.20 -8.35 16.49
C THR A 21 1.27 -8.62 15.45
N LEU A 22 1.02 -8.31 14.18
CA LEU A 22 2.01 -8.47 13.11
C LEU A 22 3.26 -7.63 13.37
N LYS A 23 3.08 -6.39 13.80
CA LYS A 23 4.20 -5.49 14.10
C LYS A 23 5.07 -6.01 15.24
N ARG A 24 4.44 -6.48 16.32
CA ARG A 24 5.16 -7.08 17.45
C ARG A 24 5.89 -8.36 17.03
N TRP A 25 5.24 -9.20 16.25
CA TRP A 25 5.84 -10.43 15.76
C TRP A 25 7.07 -10.14 14.87
N ALA A 26 6.99 -9.15 13.98
CA ALA A 26 8.11 -8.73 13.16
C ALA A 26 9.29 -8.24 13.99
N ALA A 27 9.03 -7.45 15.05
CA ALA A 27 10.07 -6.96 15.96
C ALA A 27 10.76 -8.08 16.73
N VAL A 28 9.99 -9.04 17.23
CA VAL A 28 10.54 -10.20 18.00
C VAL A 28 11.38 -11.11 17.11
N ASN A 29 10.99 -11.27 15.83
CA ASN A 29 11.68 -12.16 14.89
C ASN A 29 12.70 -11.42 14.01
N GLU A 30 12.95 -10.14 14.26
CA GLU A 30 13.90 -9.29 13.52
C GLU A 30 13.71 -9.34 11.99
N CYS A 31 12.43 -9.30 11.54
CA CYS A 31 12.08 -9.37 10.14
C CYS A 31 11.15 -8.23 9.71
N SER A 32 11.08 -8.02 8.39
CA SER A 32 10.14 -7.11 7.77
C SER A 32 8.91 -7.85 7.26
N ILE A 33 7.72 -7.25 7.43
CA ILE A 33 6.48 -7.77 6.88
C ILE A 33 5.99 -6.80 5.81
N PHE A 34 5.79 -7.32 4.60
CA PHE A 34 5.10 -6.62 3.52
C PHE A 34 3.63 -7.06 3.51
N LEU A 35 2.75 -6.15 3.88
CA LEU A 35 1.32 -6.38 3.88
C LEU A 35 0.71 -5.74 2.63
N VAL A 36 0.17 -6.57 1.73
CA VAL A 36 -0.54 -6.09 0.54
C VAL A 36 -2.01 -5.89 0.91
N ALA A 37 -2.51 -4.70 0.65
CA ALA A 37 -3.91 -4.34 0.87
C ALA A 37 -4.47 -3.65 -0.37
N HIS A 38 -5.75 -3.88 -0.64
CA HIS A 38 -6.46 -3.20 -1.72
C HIS A 38 -7.24 -2.02 -1.17
N PRO A 39 -7.28 -0.87 -1.88
CA PRO A 39 -8.13 0.23 -1.51
C PRO A 39 -9.61 -0.17 -1.61
N ALA A 40 -10.45 0.48 -0.82
CA ALA A 40 -11.88 0.42 -1.01
C ALA A 40 -12.25 0.96 -2.41
N LYS A 41 -13.47 0.68 -2.88
CA LYS A 41 -13.91 1.07 -4.21
C LYS A 41 -13.84 2.60 -4.38
N LEU A 42 -12.88 3.06 -5.15
CA LEU A 42 -12.69 4.47 -5.47
C LEU A 42 -13.77 4.95 -6.44
N ARG A 43 -14.21 6.19 -6.26
CA ARG A 43 -15.10 6.84 -7.23
C ARG A 43 -14.26 7.41 -8.37
N ARG A 44 -14.76 7.25 -9.60
CA ARG A 44 -14.14 7.87 -10.77
C ARG A 44 -14.22 9.39 -10.70
N ASN A 45 -13.21 10.05 -11.19
CA ASN A 45 -13.20 11.47 -11.44
C ASN A 45 -14.22 11.84 -12.56
N GLN A 46 -14.49 13.13 -12.74
CA GLN A 46 -15.40 13.60 -13.78
C GLN A 46 -14.90 13.29 -15.20
N ASP A 47 -13.59 13.17 -15.40
CA ASP A 47 -12.94 12.79 -16.67
C ASP A 47 -12.93 11.28 -16.92
N GLY A 48 -13.51 10.47 -16.02
CA GLY A 48 -13.56 9.03 -16.12
C GLY A 48 -12.33 8.28 -15.56
N SER A 49 -11.28 8.99 -15.19
CA SER A 49 -10.09 8.41 -14.55
C SER A 49 -10.37 7.99 -13.11
N PHE A 50 -9.50 7.15 -12.55
CA PHE A 50 -9.49 6.89 -11.12
C PHE A 50 -8.46 7.79 -10.43
N PRO A 51 -8.79 8.36 -9.26
CA PRO A 51 -7.79 9.05 -8.45
C PRO A 51 -6.73 8.06 -7.96
N VAL A 52 -5.52 8.56 -7.71
CA VAL A 52 -4.50 7.78 -7.00
C VAL A 52 -5.02 7.45 -5.61
N PRO A 53 -5.02 6.18 -5.20
CA PRO A 53 -5.45 5.81 -3.86
C PRO A 53 -4.64 6.54 -2.80
N GLU A 54 -5.29 6.91 -1.72
CA GLU A 54 -4.62 7.39 -0.52
C GLU A 54 -4.57 6.29 0.55
N PRO A 55 -3.63 6.34 1.51
CA PRO A 55 -3.55 5.33 2.56
C PRO A 55 -4.85 5.17 3.37
N TYR A 56 -5.69 6.19 3.36
CA TYR A 56 -7.00 6.21 4.04
C TYR A 56 -8.12 5.55 3.22
N ASP A 57 -7.87 5.16 1.99
CA ASP A 57 -8.85 4.48 1.15
C ASP A 57 -8.93 2.96 1.41
N ILE A 58 -8.06 2.43 2.25
CA ILE A 58 -8.12 1.04 2.70
C ILE A 58 -9.23 0.90 3.75
N ALA A 59 -10.04 -0.13 3.67
CA ALA A 59 -11.06 -0.42 4.69
C ALA A 59 -10.41 -0.58 6.08
N GLY A 60 -10.94 0.12 7.11
CA GLY A 60 -10.28 0.23 8.42
C GLY A 60 -9.06 1.16 8.45
N SER A 61 -8.99 2.04 7.51
CA SER A 61 -7.88 2.82 6.99
C SER A 61 -6.97 3.56 7.97
N ALA A 62 -7.52 4.22 8.99
CA ALA A 62 -6.71 4.97 9.95
C ALA A 62 -5.68 4.08 10.66
N ASN A 63 -6.04 2.83 10.94
CA ASN A 63 -5.13 1.88 11.57
C ASN A 63 -3.98 1.46 10.66
N PHE A 64 -4.24 1.27 9.36
CA PHE A 64 -3.18 0.97 8.39
C PHE A 64 -2.17 2.12 8.32
N TYR A 65 -2.67 3.35 8.19
CA TYR A 65 -1.79 4.51 8.17
C TYR A 65 -1.00 4.66 9.48
N ASN A 66 -1.66 4.56 10.63
CA ASN A 66 -1.03 4.81 11.92
C ASN A 66 0.01 3.75 12.30
N LYS A 67 -0.25 2.48 12.00
CA LYS A 67 0.58 1.35 12.44
C LYS A 67 1.67 0.95 11.47
N ALA A 68 1.52 1.21 10.17
CA ALA A 68 2.58 0.95 9.20
C ALA A 68 3.79 1.85 9.43
N ASP A 69 4.98 1.31 9.27
CA ASP A 69 6.22 2.09 9.30
C ASP A 69 6.45 2.80 7.97
N ASN A 70 6.19 2.11 6.86
CA ASN A 70 6.26 2.66 5.52
C ASN A 70 4.99 2.32 4.75
N ILE A 71 4.57 3.19 3.84
CA ILE A 71 3.42 2.95 2.97
C ILE A 71 3.82 3.30 1.54
N LEU A 72 3.65 2.31 0.67
CA LEU A 72 3.85 2.43 -0.76
C LEU A 72 2.50 2.23 -1.46
N ILE A 73 2.23 3.02 -2.48
CA ILE A 73 1.09 2.84 -3.37
C ILE A 73 1.63 2.60 -4.77
N VAL A 74 1.21 1.51 -5.38
CA VAL A 74 1.55 1.16 -6.75
C VAL A 74 0.39 1.57 -7.64
N GLU A 75 0.62 2.56 -8.48
CA GLU A 75 -0.30 3.03 -9.51
C GLU A 75 0.15 2.47 -10.85
N ARG A 76 -0.77 1.83 -11.56
CA ARG A 76 -0.53 1.34 -12.91
C ARG A 76 -1.41 2.10 -13.89
N ASP A 77 -0.82 2.56 -14.98
CA ASP A 77 -1.58 3.07 -16.11
C ASP A 77 -2.17 1.89 -16.90
N PHE A 78 -3.49 1.87 -17.04
CA PHE A 78 -4.22 0.85 -17.79
C PHE A 78 -4.60 1.33 -19.21
N THR A 79 -4.02 2.42 -19.70
CA THR A 79 -4.17 2.83 -21.09
C THR A 79 -3.57 1.75 -21.98
N GLU A 80 -4.26 1.44 -23.08
CA GLU A 80 -3.81 0.42 -24.02
C GLU A 80 -2.40 0.72 -24.53
N GLY A 81 -1.48 -0.24 -24.36
CA GLY A 81 -0.07 -0.10 -24.74
C GLY A 81 0.81 0.64 -23.73
N SER A 82 0.27 1.05 -22.59
CA SER A 82 1.07 1.64 -21.51
C SER A 82 1.68 0.58 -20.58
N ASP A 83 2.99 0.70 -20.38
CA ASP A 83 3.75 -0.08 -19.40
C ASP A 83 4.14 0.76 -18.18
N ASP A 84 3.58 1.96 -18.08
CA ASP A 84 3.97 2.94 -17.07
C ASP A 84 3.40 2.57 -15.71
N ILE A 85 4.27 2.60 -14.73
CA ILE A 85 3.95 2.35 -13.33
C ILE A 85 4.54 3.48 -12.50
N ARG A 86 3.77 3.97 -11.55
CA ARG A 86 4.24 4.94 -10.57
C ARG A 86 4.15 4.35 -9.17
N ILE A 87 5.25 4.44 -8.42
CA ILE A 87 5.28 4.07 -7.02
C ILE A 87 5.30 5.33 -6.19
N HIS A 88 4.25 5.53 -5.40
CA HIS A 88 4.14 6.64 -4.47
C HIS A 88 4.59 6.19 -3.08
N VAL A 89 5.60 6.84 -2.54
CA VAL A 89 6.02 6.67 -1.16
C VAL A 89 5.22 7.64 -0.30
N LYS A 90 4.16 7.15 0.35
CA LYS A 90 3.21 7.99 1.10
C LYS A 90 3.56 8.16 2.56
N LYS A 91 4.35 7.25 3.11
CA LYS A 91 4.80 7.33 4.50
C LYS A 91 6.16 6.69 4.66
N ILE A 92 7.04 7.37 5.39
CA ILE A 92 8.30 6.87 5.93
C ILE A 92 8.35 7.28 7.40
N ARG A 93 8.38 6.31 8.31
CA ARG A 93 8.41 6.57 9.76
C ARG A 93 9.75 7.15 10.19
N PHE A 94 10.83 6.57 9.70
CA PHE A 94 12.18 6.94 10.09
C PHE A 94 12.83 7.74 8.95
N LYS A 95 13.05 9.04 9.20
CA LYS A 95 13.58 9.97 8.17
C LYS A 95 14.91 9.55 7.57
N GLN A 96 15.74 8.84 8.34
CA GLN A 96 17.03 8.30 7.87
C GLN A 96 16.87 7.14 6.85
N SER A 97 15.69 6.51 6.78
CA SER A 97 15.42 5.37 5.88
C SER A 97 14.92 5.79 4.50
N GLY A 98 14.61 7.07 4.30
CA GLY A 98 14.09 7.57 3.04
C GLY A 98 13.23 8.81 3.19
N ARG A 99 12.55 9.17 2.08
CA ARG A 99 11.65 10.32 2.02
C ARG A 99 10.38 9.99 1.25
N VAL A 100 9.32 10.73 1.50
CA VAL A 100 8.10 10.68 0.69
C VAL A 100 8.36 11.23 -0.71
N GLY A 101 7.61 10.78 -1.69
CA GLY A 101 7.77 11.17 -3.08
C GLY A 101 7.18 10.13 -4.02
N CYS A 102 7.56 10.19 -5.29
CA CYS A 102 7.15 9.18 -6.28
C CYS A 102 8.32 8.83 -7.21
N VAL A 103 8.23 7.65 -7.80
CA VAL A 103 9.18 7.13 -8.79
C VAL A 103 8.38 6.55 -9.94
N ASP A 104 8.75 6.97 -11.16
CA ASP A 104 8.18 6.43 -12.39
C ASP A 104 9.05 5.24 -12.87
N LEU A 105 8.40 4.13 -13.17
CA LEU A 105 9.01 2.89 -13.62
C LEU A 105 8.29 2.41 -14.88
N LYS A 106 8.97 1.54 -15.64
CA LYS A 106 8.36 0.74 -16.71
C LYS A 106 8.34 -0.73 -16.32
N TYR A 107 7.25 -1.39 -16.65
CA TYR A 107 7.12 -2.82 -16.48
C TYR A 107 7.59 -3.55 -17.74
N ASP A 108 8.52 -4.49 -17.59
CA ASP A 108 8.95 -5.36 -18.67
C ASP A 108 8.20 -6.70 -18.57
N TYR A 109 7.29 -6.94 -19.51
CA TYR A 109 6.49 -8.18 -19.57
C TYR A 109 7.28 -9.43 -19.91
N ARG A 110 8.50 -9.29 -20.45
CA ARG A 110 9.30 -10.43 -20.89
C ARG A 110 9.89 -11.19 -19.70
N ASP A 111 10.24 -10.46 -18.65
CA ASP A 111 10.87 -11.03 -17.46
C ASP A 111 10.17 -10.67 -16.14
N GLY A 112 9.14 -9.84 -16.20
CA GLY A 112 8.37 -9.43 -15.03
C GLY A 112 9.06 -8.42 -14.12
N THR A 113 10.06 -7.68 -14.65
CA THR A 113 10.83 -6.70 -13.88
C THR A 113 10.31 -5.29 -14.03
N TYR A 114 10.70 -4.42 -13.10
CA TYR A 114 10.47 -2.99 -13.14
C TYR A 114 11.78 -2.27 -13.43
N GLN A 115 11.78 -1.43 -14.45
CA GLN A 115 12.95 -0.69 -14.88
C GLN A 115 12.78 0.79 -14.55
N SER A 116 13.83 1.42 -14.00
CA SER A 116 13.85 2.86 -13.78
C SER A 116 13.84 3.61 -15.10
N GLN A 117 13.03 4.68 -15.18
CA GLN A 117 13.05 5.61 -16.31
C GLN A 117 14.17 6.67 -16.17
N LEU A 118 14.96 6.63 -15.11
CA LEU A 118 16.11 7.50 -14.96
C LEU A 118 17.19 7.10 -15.97
N GLN A 119 17.34 7.94 -16.96
CA GLN A 119 18.52 7.96 -17.79
C GLN A 119 19.64 8.68 -17.06
#